data_b15eb40dd1315fb0124ae9ccc6d48a0a
#
_entry.id   b15eb40dd1315fb0124ae9ccc6d48a0a
#
_cell.length_a   1.000
_cell.length_b   1.000
_cell.length_c   1.000
_cell.angle_alpha   90.00
_cell.angle_beta   90.00
_cell.angle_gamma   90.00
#
_symmetry.space_group_name_H-M   'P 1'
#
loop_
_entity.id
_entity.type
_entity.pdbx_description
1 polymer ?
#
loop_
_entity_poly.entity_id
_entity_poly.type
_entity_poly.pdbx_seq_one_letter_code
_entity_poly.pdbx_strand_id
1 'polypeptide(L)'
;MSEKFSPTLRIGDLSDFIAPSQACVVSLKGLKATPKKPEPQVLAGKSQQTEPVKISLKDCLACSGCITSAETVMLEKQSLDEFLSNINKGKAVIVSLSPQSRASLAAHFGIPPLKVFKKLTTFLKSLGVKAVLDTCCIRDLTLIETCHEFIARYKQGQATDDEKSKSSLPMLSSSCPGWICYAEKQLGSYILPYISSVKSPQQSMGAAIKHHICQTMGFRPEEIYHVTVMPCYDKKLEAAREDFVFQAESNDESHADQGVCIPEVDSVLTSGEVLDLIQLKEVDFDALEESPIDRMLANLDEQGHLYGVSGGSGGYAETVFRYAAKVLFGREIDSPLDFRIIRNSDFRELSLEVEGKTVLKFALCYGFQNLQNIVRKVKTRKCDYQFVEVMACPSGCLNGGGQIKPKPGQSPKELIKSLEAIYMENVLEADPFKNPLVKRLYDEWLGHPGSEKAKRHMHTGYHPVVKSVTAQLHN
;
A
#
# COMPACT_ATOMS: atom_id res chain seq x y z
N MET A 1 -46.25 -3.97 6.03
CA MET A 1 -45.34 -4.99 5.52
C MET A 1 -44.13 -4.25 5.02
N SER A 2 -43.03 -4.34 5.74
CA SER A 2 -41.76 -3.68 5.41
C SER A 2 -41.00 -4.58 4.46
N GLU A 3 -40.84 -4.16 3.22
CA GLU A 3 -39.98 -4.85 2.27
C GLU A 3 -38.53 -4.72 2.70
N LYS A 4 -37.94 -5.86 3.01
CA LYS A 4 -36.53 -5.99 3.35
C LYS A 4 -35.73 -5.87 2.06
N PHE A 5 -34.94 -4.82 1.92
CA PHE A 5 -33.93 -4.74 0.88
C PHE A 5 -32.74 -5.63 1.23
N SER A 6 -32.52 -6.67 0.45
CA SER A 6 -31.27 -7.39 0.41
C SER A 6 -30.39 -6.80 -0.69
N PRO A 7 -29.24 -6.19 -0.40
CA PRO A 7 -28.35 -5.70 -1.44
C PRO A 7 -27.53 -6.87 -2.02
N THR A 8 -28.16 -7.65 -2.90
CA THR A 8 -27.39 -8.58 -3.72
C THR A 8 -26.93 -7.84 -4.97
N LEU A 9 -25.76 -7.21 -4.91
CA LEU A 9 -25.08 -6.68 -6.06
C LEU A 9 -24.57 -7.84 -6.90
N ARG A 10 -25.16 -8.03 -8.10
CA ARG A 10 -24.56 -8.86 -9.14
C ARG A 10 -23.47 -8.02 -9.83
N ILE A 11 -22.22 -8.25 -9.45
CA ILE A 11 -21.06 -7.68 -10.11
C ILE A 11 -20.95 -8.39 -11.46
N GLY A 12 -21.21 -7.68 -12.56
CA GLY A 12 -21.18 -8.23 -13.91
C GLY A 12 -19.77 -8.54 -14.40
N ASP A 13 -18.78 -7.77 -13.97
CA ASP A 13 -17.36 -8.01 -14.21
C ASP A 13 -16.54 -7.53 -13.00
N LEU A 14 -15.73 -8.42 -12.44
CA LEU A 14 -14.84 -8.12 -11.31
C LEU A 14 -13.70 -7.14 -11.67
N SER A 15 -13.40 -6.98 -12.95
CA SER A 15 -12.42 -6.00 -13.43
C SER A 15 -12.92 -4.56 -13.32
N ASP A 16 -14.23 -4.33 -13.37
CA ASP A 16 -14.82 -3.00 -13.18
C ASP A 16 -14.68 -2.47 -11.74
N PHE A 17 -14.52 -3.39 -10.79
CA PHE A 17 -14.45 -3.05 -9.36
C PHE A 17 -13.08 -2.50 -8.93
N ILE A 18 -12.03 -2.78 -9.68
CA ILE A 18 -10.64 -2.51 -9.30
C ILE A 18 -9.92 -1.62 -10.34
N ALA A 19 -10.64 -0.90 -11.18
CA ALA A 19 -10.06 0.15 -12.01
C ALA A 19 -10.20 1.52 -11.31
N PRO A 20 -9.23 1.93 -10.46
CA PRO A 20 -9.35 3.15 -9.65
C PRO A 20 -9.37 4.43 -10.49
N SER A 21 -8.92 4.34 -11.73
CA SER A 21 -8.94 5.41 -12.72
C SER A 21 -10.26 5.47 -13.53
N GLN A 22 -11.13 4.47 -13.39
CA GLN A 22 -12.48 4.53 -13.94
C GLN A 22 -13.44 5.03 -12.87
N ALA A 23 -14.35 5.94 -13.23
CA ALA A 23 -15.46 6.27 -12.36
C ALA A 23 -16.13 4.95 -11.95
N CYS A 24 -16.32 4.73 -10.65
CA CYS A 24 -17.01 3.54 -10.16
C CYS A 24 -18.42 3.54 -10.75
N VAL A 25 -18.63 2.78 -11.82
CA VAL A 25 -19.94 2.64 -12.46
C VAL A 25 -20.69 1.58 -11.68
N VAL A 26 -21.15 1.95 -10.49
CA VAL A 26 -22.24 1.21 -9.86
C VAL A 26 -23.45 1.44 -10.72
N SER A 27 -23.80 0.44 -11.53
CA SER A 27 -25.03 0.46 -12.28
C SER A 27 -26.20 0.46 -11.28
N LEU A 28 -26.76 1.63 -11.02
CA LEU A 28 -28.01 1.82 -10.26
C LEU A 28 -29.23 1.25 -11.01
N LYS A 29 -29.08 0.15 -11.73
CA LYS A 29 -30.19 -0.61 -12.32
C LYS A 29 -30.94 -1.34 -11.20
N GLY A 30 -31.78 -0.60 -10.51
CA GLY A 30 -32.64 -1.17 -9.45
C GLY A 30 -33.48 -0.16 -8.71
N LEU A 31 -33.18 1.12 -8.80
CA LEU A 31 -34.06 2.16 -8.28
C LEU A 31 -35.17 2.45 -9.28
N LYS A 32 -36.28 1.72 -9.18
CA LYS A 32 -37.53 2.08 -9.88
C LYS A 32 -37.97 3.43 -9.34
N ALA A 33 -37.85 4.45 -10.16
CA ALA A 33 -38.55 5.71 -9.93
C ALA A 33 -40.06 5.43 -9.87
N THR A 34 -40.70 5.84 -8.79
CA THR A 34 -42.17 5.86 -8.68
C THR A 34 -42.73 6.73 -9.80
N PRO A 35 -43.77 6.30 -10.52
CA PRO A 35 -44.32 7.07 -11.60
C PRO A 35 -45.08 8.29 -11.06
N LYS A 36 -44.55 9.49 -11.28
CA LYS A 36 -45.33 10.72 -11.22
C LYS A 36 -46.14 10.86 -12.51
N LYS A 37 -47.44 11.18 -12.34
CA LYS A 37 -48.42 11.45 -13.39
C LYS A 37 -47.93 12.51 -14.39
N PRO A 38 -48.34 12.45 -15.67
CA PRO A 38 -47.89 13.37 -16.69
C PRO A 38 -48.64 14.72 -16.60
N GLU A 39 -47.89 15.80 -16.67
CA GLU A 39 -48.38 17.13 -17.07
C GLU A 39 -47.52 17.68 -18.23
N PRO A 40 -48.07 18.61 -19.03
CA PRO A 40 -47.76 18.66 -20.44
C PRO A 40 -46.52 19.47 -20.84
N GLN A 41 -46.00 19.16 -22.00
CA GLN A 41 -44.85 19.72 -22.70
C GLN A 41 -44.86 21.24 -22.81
N VAL A 42 -43.72 21.87 -22.48
CA VAL A 42 -43.26 23.09 -23.13
C VAL A 42 -41.82 22.91 -23.56
N LEU A 43 -41.58 23.05 -24.83
CA LEU A 43 -40.28 23.05 -25.49
C LEU A 43 -39.45 24.26 -25.04
N ALA A 44 -38.24 24.07 -24.50
CA ALA A 44 -37.11 24.98 -24.69
C ALA A 44 -35.81 24.29 -24.30
N GLY A 45 -34.91 24.15 -25.25
CA GLY A 45 -33.60 23.56 -25.06
C GLY A 45 -32.71 24.40 -24.15
N LYS A 46 -32.08 23.71 -23.20
CA LYS A 46 -30.79 24.07 -22.60
C LYS A 46 -30.11 22.77 -22.22
N SER A 47 -28.96 22.51 -22.83
CA SER A 47 -28.05 21.45 -22.43
C SER A 47 -27.64 21.69 -20.98
N GLN A 48 -28.24 20.98 -20.03
CA GLN A 48 -27.68 20.85 -18.69
C GLN A 48 -26.42 20.02 -18.81
N GLN A 49 -25.28 20.66 -18.69
CA GLN A 49 -24.06 20.00 -18.33
C GLN A 49 -24.31 19.36 -16.96
N THR A 50 -24.52 18.04 -16.95
CA THR A 50 -24.53 17.27 -15.71
C THR A 50 -23.13 17.37 -15.13
N GLU A 51 -22.96 18.10 -14.03
CA GLU A 51 -21.73 18.05 -13.25
C GLU A 51 -21.40 16.60 -12.95
N PRO A 52 -20.12 16.19 -13.07
CA PRO A 52 -19.73 14.81 -12.77
C PRO A 52 -20.09 14.53 -11.31
N VAL A 53 -20.90 13.50 -11.08
CA VAL A 53 -21.27 13.05 -9.73
C VAL A 53 -20.01 12.76 -8.96
N LYS A 54 -19.70 13.56 -7.96
CA LYS A 54 -18.52 13.38 -7.10
C LYS A 54 -18.82 12.19 -6.19
N ILE A 55 -18.24 11.02 -6.51
CA ILE A 55 -18.36 9.83 -5.69
C ILE A 55 -17.48 10.04 -4.46
N SER A 56 -18.11 10.09 -3.29
CA SER A 56 -17.41 10.20 -2.02
C SER A 56 -16.86 8.84 -1.59
N LEU A 57 -15.92 8.85 -0.63
CA LEU A 57 -15.41 7.63 0.00
C LEU A 57 -16.55 6.77 0.57
N LYS A 58 -17.63 7.42 1.08
CA LYS A 58 -18.85 6.76 1.59
C LYS A 58 -19.55 5.94 0.52
N ASP A 59 -19.66 6.46 -0.69
CA ASP A 59 -20.33 5.79 -1.81
C ASP A 59 -19.51 4.58 -2.28
N CYS A 60 -18.18 4.71 -2.35
CA CYS A 60 -17.29 3.63 -2.73
C CYS A 60 -17.29 2.48 -1.70
N LEU A 61 -17.40 2.81 -0.41
CA LEU A 61 -17.41 1.86 0.70
C LEU A 61 -18.76 1.14 0.85
N ALA A 62 -19.86 1.82 0.56
CA ALA A 62 -21.21 1.25 0.65
C ALA A 62 -21.46 0.12 -0.36
N CYS A 63 -20.81 0.15 -1.52
CA CYS A 63 -21.02 -0.85 -2.57
C CYS A 63 -20.06 -2.04 -2.51
N SER A 64 -18.99 -1.98 -1.73
CA SER A 64 -17.91 -2.98 -1.82
C SER A 64 -18.18 -4.29 -1.07
N GLY A 65 -19.14 -4.35 -0.15
CA GLY A 65 -19.38 -5.56 0.68
C GLY A 65 -18.14 -6.06 1.45
N CYS A 66 -16.98 -5.48 1.16
CA CYS A 66 -15.70 -5.83 1.77
C CYS A 66 -15.39 -4.99 3.01
N ILE A 67 -16.06 -3.84 3.16
CA ILE A 67 -15.84 -2.90 4.27
C ILE A 67 -17.10 -2.85 5.14
N THR A 68 -16.90 -3.03 6.43
CA THR A 68 -17.97 -2.93 7.44
C THR A 68 -18.27 -1.49 7.79
N SER A 69 -19.43 -1.23 8.42
CA SER A 69 -19.79 0.11 8.93
C SER A 69 -18.75 0.64 9.93
N ALA A 70 -18.11 -0.24 10.71
CA ALA A 70 -17.05 0.15 11.63
C ALA A 70 -15.80 0.65 10.87
N GLU A 71 -15.41 -0.04 9.81
CA GLU A 71 -14.29 0.38 8.96
C GLU A 71 -14.58 1.70 8.25
N THR A 72 -15.82 1.97 7.86
CA THR A 72 -16.24 3.28 7.31
C THR A 72 -15.99 4.40 8.32
N VAL A 73 -16.35 4.21 9.58
CA VAL A 73 -16.09 5.18 10.64
C VAL A 73 -14.59 5.40 10.86
N MET A 74 -13.79 4.33 10.79
CA MET A 74 -12.31 4.43 10.89
C MET A 74 -11.71 5.25 9.75
N LEU A 75 -12.26 5.13 8.55
CA LEU A 75 -11.82 5.91 7.40
C LEU A 75 -12.18 7.39 7.51
N GLU A 76 -13.35 7.70 8.07
CA GLU A 76 -13.78 9.08 8.33
C GLU A 76 -12.89 9.79 9.36
N LYS A 77 -12.34 9.05 10.34
CA LYS A 77 -11.38 9.59 11.32
C LYS A 77 -10.02 9.96 10.73
N GLN A 78 -9.72 9.54 9.49
CA GLN A 78 -8.49 9.87 8.79
C GLN A 78 -8.75 10.83 7.63
N SER A 79 -9.46 11.92 7.91
CA SER A 79 -9.81 12.96 6.94
C SER A 79 -8.77 14.09 6.90
N LEU A 80 -8.88 14.96 5.89
CA LEU A 80 -8.10 16.21 5.83
C LEU A 80 -8.38 17.13 7.05
N ASP A 81 -9.63 17.19 7.50
CA ASP A 81 -10.00 18.00 8.66
C ASP A 81 -9.32 17.49 9.94
N GLU A 82 -9.24 16.17 10.12
CA GLU A 82 -8.54 15.57 11.25
C GLU A 82 -7.01 15.83 11.15
N PHE A 83 -6.42 15.73 9.96
CA PHE A 83 -5.03 16.09 9.75
C PHE A 83 -4.75 17.56 10.13
N LEU A 84 -5.54 18.50 9.60
CA LEU A 84 -5.40 19.92 9.89
C LEU A 84 -5.63 20.25 11.39
N SER A 85 -6.59 19.57 12.01
CA SER A 85 -6.84 19.67 13.45
C SER A 85 -5.62 19.25 14.28
N ASN A 86 -4.94 18.16 13.89
CA ASN A 86 -3.80 17.62 14.64
C ASN A 86 -2.51 18.45 14.47
N ILE A 87 -2.33 19.13 13.35
CA ILE A 87 -1.19 20.07 13.17
C ILE A 87 -1.17 21.12 14.29
N ASN A 88 -2.33 21.56 14.79
CA ASN A 88 -2.48 22.61 15.79
C ASN A 88 -2.53 22.09 17.23
N LYS A 89 -2.48 20.75 17.46
CA LYS A 89 -2.62 20.15 18.80
C LYS A 89 -1.29 19.99 19.57
N GLY A 90 -0.21 20.58 19.11
CA GLY A 90 1.09 20.58 19.82
C GLY A 90 1.92 19.30 19.67
N LYS A 91 1.47 18.32 18.90
CA LYS A 91 2.28 17.14 18.53
C LYS A 91 3.26 17.48 17.41
N ALA A 92 4.41 16.81 17.39
CA ALA A 92 5.35 16.89 16.27
C ALA A 92 4.79 16.10 15.09
N VAL A 93 4.33 16.78 14.05
CA VAL A 93 3.76 16.13 12.86
C VAL A 93 4.91 15.73 11.92
N ILE A 94 4.96 14.44 11.57
CA ILE A 94 5.89 13.88 10.58
C ILE A 94 5.06 13.33 9.42
N VAL A 95 5.41 13.70 8.19
CA VAL A 95 4.76 13.21 6.98
C VAL A 95 5.71 12.32 6.20
N SER A 96 5.28 11.12 5.84
CA SER A 96 6.04 10.18 5.00
C SER A 96 5.37 10.02 3.63
N LEU A 97 6.08 10.35 2.57
CA LEU A 97 5.57 10.33 1.20
C LEU A 97 5.98 9.05 0.47
N SER A 98 5.02 8.36 -0.14
CA SER A 98 5.32 7.22 -1.01
C SER A 98 5.80 7.66 -2.39
N PRO A 99 6.70 6.90 -3.03
CA PRO A 99 7.16 7.22 -4.39
C PRO A 99 6.03 7.17 -5.42
N GLN A 100 4.99 6.36 -5.21
CA GLN A 100 3.81 6.30 -6.05
C GLN A 100 3.00 7.61 -5.97
N SER A 101 2.81 8.15 -4.77
CA SER A 101 2.11 9.43 -4.58
C SER A 101 2.92 10.59 -5.14
N ARG A 102 4.25 10.56 -4.97
CA ARG A 102 5.17 11.52 -5.59
C ARG A 102 5.04 11.51 -7.11
N ALA A 103 5.01 10.32 -7.74
CA ALA A 103 4.83 10.20 -9.20
C ALA A 103 3.46 10.74 -9.65
N SER A 104 2.40 10.49 -8.88
CA SER A 104 1.04 10.97 -9.19
C SER A 104 0.96 12.51 -9.18
N LEU A 105 1.54 13.13 -8.16
CA LEU A 105 1.63 14.60 -8.06
C LEU A 105 2.52 15.18 -9.18
N ALA A 106 3.63 14.50 -9.51
CA ALA A 106 4.52 14.90 -10.60
C ALA A 106 3.80 14.89 -11.96
N ALA A 107 3.03 13.83 -12.24
CA ALA A 107 2.22 13.75 -13.45
C ALA A 107 1.14 14.83 -13.51
N HIS A 108 0.55 15.16 -12.36
CA HIS A 108 -0.49 16.20 -12.28
C HIS A 108 0.06 17.60 -12.57
N PHE A 109 1.16 17.97 -11.90
CA PHE A 109 1.78 19.30 -12.07
C PHE A 109 2.69 19.40 -13.30
N GLY A 110 3.08 18.28 -13.93
CA GLY A 110 3.96 18.28 -15.09
C GLY A 110 5.41 18.67 -14.77
N ILE A 111 5.87 18.40 -13.56
CA ILE A 111 7.22 18.70 -13.09
C ILE A 111 7.92 17.44 -12.54
N PRO A 112 9.28 17.39 -12.54
CA PRO A 112 10.02 16.22 -12.08
C PRO A 112 9.66 15.79 -10.64
N PRO A 113 9.64 14.48 -10.33
CA PRO A 113 9.26 13.95 -9.01
C PRO A 113 10.10 14.52 -7.86
N LEU A 114 11.38 14.73 -8.08
CA LEU A 114 12.27 15.31 -7.07
C LEU A 114 11.88 16.77 -6.76
N LYS A 115 11.51 17.53 -7.79
CA LYS A 115 11.05 18.90 -7.62
C LYS A 115 9.71 18.97 -6.88
N VAL A 116 8.78 18.04 -7.22
CA VAL A 116 7.53 17.89 -6.45
C VAL A 116 7.81 17.64 -4.98
N PHE A 117 8.73 16.72 -4.67
CA PHE A 117 9.05 16.39 -3.29
C PHE A 117 9.56 17.59 -2.52
N LYS A 118 10.46 18.38 -3.12
CA LYS A 118 11.01 19.61 -2.50
C LYS A 118 9.94 20.68 -2.30
N LYS A 119 9.07 20.93 -3.28
CA LYS A 119 7.96 21.89 -3.19
C LYS A 119 6.89 21.42 -2.18
N LEU A 120 6.57 20.14 -2.17
CA LEU A 120 5.66 19.56 -1.18
C LEU A 120 6.24 19.69 0.24
N THR A 121 7.55 19.53 0.40
CA THR A 121 8.24 19.78 1.67
C THR A 121 8.06 21.22 2.13
N THR A 122 8.23 22.21 1.24
CA THR A 122 7.96 23.63 1.53
C THR A 122 6.51 23.82 1.98
N PHE A 123 5.56 23.30 1.22
CA PHE A 123 4.14 23.43 1.50
C PHE A 123 3.78 22.82 2.87
N LEU A 124 4.16 21.57 3.13
CA LEU A 124 3.83 20.91 4.38
C LEU A 124 4.50 21.56 5.59
N LYS A 125 5.75 22.02 5.45
CA LYS A 125 6.44 22.76 6.52
C LYS A 125 5.77 24.12 6.81
N SER A 126 5.22 24.79 5.79
CA SER A 126 4.45 26.03 6.01
C SER A 126 3.17 25.82 6.80
N LEU A 127 2.61 24.58 6.79
CA LEU A 127 1.48 24.20 7.62
C LEU A 127 1.86 23.81 9.06
N GLY A 128 3.16 23.70 9.37
CA GLY A 128 3.65 23.29 10.70
C GLY A 128 4.17 21.85 10.78
N VAL A 129 4.29 21.14 9.65
CA VAL A 129 4.89 19.80 9.64
C VAL A 129 6.37 19.90 9.99
N LYS A 130 6.83 19.07 10.93
CA LYS A 130 8.19 19.07 11.47
C LYS A 130 9.20 18.45 10.50
N ALA A 131 8.81 17.32 9.86
CA ALA A 131 9.66 16.62 8.90
C ALA A 131 8.82 15.99 7.80
N VAL A 132 9.38 15.96 6.56
CA VAL A 132 8.80 15.32 5.39
C VAL A 132 9.80 14.29 4.86
N LEU A 133 9.45 13.01 4.96
CA LEU A 133 10.32 11.87 4.71
C LEU A 133 9.87 11.08 3.48
N ASP A 134 10.79 10.36 2.84
CA ASP A 134 10.50 9.42 1.76
C ASP A 134 10.45 7.98 2.29
N THR A 135 9.50 7.18 1.83
CA THR A 135 9.36 5.78 2.28
C THR A 135 10.35 4.82 1.60
N CYS A 136 11.16 5.26 0.64
CA CYS A 136 12.05 4.39 -0.14
C CYS A 136 13.09 3.66 0.72
N CYS A 137 13.70 4.34 1.70
CA CYS A 137 14.67 3.70 2.60
C CYS A 137 14.05 2.53 3.38
N ILE A 138 12.86 2.75 3.92
CA ILE A 138 12.16 1.70 4.69
C ILE A 138 11.62 0.60 3.78
N ARG A 139 11.29 0.91 2.52
CA ARG A 139 10.99 -0.13 1.53
C ARG A 139 12.19 -1.06 1.34
N ASP A 140 13.41 -0.54 1.25
CA ASP A 140 14.63 -1.36 1.14
C ASP A 140 14.78 -2.29 2.35
N LEU A 141 14.49 -1.80 3.56
CA LEU A 141 14.44 -2.62 4.77
C LEU A 141 13.40 -3.75 4.65
N THR A 142 12.18 -3.45 4.17
CA THR A 142 11.15 -4.49 3.98
C THR A 142 11.54 -5.52 2.91
N LEU A 143 12.26 -5.10 1.87
CA LEU A 143 12.78 -6.01 0.85
C LEU A 143 13.80 -6.99 1.44
N ILE A 144 14.71 -6.52 2.27
CA ILE A 144 15.72 -7.35 2.94
C ILE A 144 15.05 -8.36 3.87
N GLU A 145 14.11 -7.94 4.73
CA GLU A 145 13.35 -8.86 5.59
C GLU A 145 12.58 -9.91 4.77
N THR A 146 11.96 -9.50 3.64
CA THR A 146 11.27 -10.41 2.73
C THR A 146 12.21 -11.43 2.10
N CYS A 147 13.42 -11.02 1.72
CA CYS A 147 14.45 -11.92 1.22
C CYS A 147 14.83 -12.97 2.27
N HIS A 148 15.07 -12.54 3.49
CA HIS A 148 15.43 -13.45 4.60
C HIS A 148 14.30 -14.42 4.96
N GLU A 149 13.05 -13.93 5.01
CA GLU A 149 11.87 -14.78 5.22
C GLU A 149 11.74 -15.83 4.11
N PHE A 150 11.90 -15.43 2.85
CA PHE A 150 11.82 -16.36 1.73
C PHE A 150 12.89 -17.46 1.82
N ILE A 151 14.15 -17.11 2.08
CA ILE A 151 15.25 -18.08 2.22
C ILE A 151 14.97 -19.05 3.37
N ALA A 152 14.46 -18.56 4.49
CA ALA A 152 14.11 -19.40 5.65
C ALA A 152 13.00 -20.41 5.27
N ARG A 153 11.91 -19.95 4.64
CA ARG A 153 10.80 -20.80 4.18
C ARG A 153 11.26 -21.81 3.14
N TYR A 154 12.10 -21.40 2.18
CA TYR A 154 12.62 -22.27 1.14
C TYR A 154 13.47 -23.41 1.74
N LYS A 155 14.42 -23.09 2.64
CA LYS A 155 15.26 -24.10 3.31
C LYS A 155 14.46 -25.03 4.19
N GLN A 156 13.47 -24.53 4.92
CA GLN A 156 12.57 -25.37 5.73
C GLN A 156 11.82 -26.38 4.87
N GLY A 157 11.34 -25.97 3.68
CA GLY A 157 10.67 -26.85 2.76
C GLY A 157 11.54 -27.95 2.14
N GLN A 158 12.86 -27.77 2.12
CA GLN A 158 13.80 -28.78 1.65
C GLN A 158 14.24 -29.78 2.76
N ALA A 159 14.09 -29.37 4.03
CA ALA A 159 14.60 -30.15 5.17
C ALA A 159 13.61 -31.18 5.71
N THR A 160 12.35 -31.15 5.29
CA THR A 160 11.29 -32.02 5.85
C THR A 160 10.64 -32.87 4.78
N ASP A 161 10.76 -34.21 4.92
CA ASP A 161 10.00 -35.21 4.13
C ASP A 161 8.55 -35.33 4.58
N ASP A 162 8.17 -34.74 5.70
CA ASP A 162 6.83 -34.86 6.27
C ASP A 162 5.84 -33.91 5.55
N GLU A 163 4.81 -34.47 4.92
CA GLU A 163 3.78 -33.72 4.18
C GLU A 163 3.04 -32.69 5.04
N LYS A 164 2.99 -32.89 6.35
CA LYS A 164 2.34 -31.94 7.29
C LYS A 164 3.24 -30.75 7.66
N SER A 165 4.55 -30.91 7.49
CA SER A 165 5.57 -29.88 7.73
C SER A 165 6.04 -29.20 6.42
N LYS A 166 5.45 -29.56 5.27
CA LYS A 166 5.78 -28.94 3.98
C LYS A 166 5.60 -27.44 4.05
N SER A 167 6.65 -26.78 3.62
CA SER A 167 6.85 -25.32 3.64
C SER A 167 5.61 -24.55 3.24
N SER A 168 5.43 -23.37 3.85
CA SER A 168 4.43 -22.37 3.47
C SER A 168 4.81 -21.67 2.13
N LEU A 169 5.21 -22.47 1.13
CA LEU A 169 5.39 -22.03 -0.25
C LEU A 169 4.17 -22.40 -1.10
N PRO A 170 3.82 -21.54 -2.07
CA PRO A 170 4.48 -20.29 -2.45
C PRO A 170 4.41 -19.25 -1.35
N MET A 171 5.45 -18.45 -1.18
CA MET A 171 5.35 -17.25 -0.37
C MET A 171 4.63 -16.15 -1.17
N LEU A 172 3.50 -15.67 -0.64
CA LEU A 172 2.70 -14.59 -1.21
C LEU A 172 3.11 -13.27 -0.54
N SER A 173 3.93 -12.49 -1.21
CA SER A 173 4.40 -11.20 -0.69
C SER A 173 3.55 -10.06 -1.21
N SER A 174 3.16 -9.13 -0.33
CA SER A 174 2.30 -8.03 -0.72
C SER A 174 2.38 -6.85 0.24
N SER A 175 2.45 -5.65 -0.32
CA SER A 175 2.23 -4.40 0.42
C SER A 175 0.79 -3.87 0.24
N CYS A 176 -0.14 -4.68 -0.26
CA CYS A 176 -1.49 -4.30 -0.62
C CYS A 176 -2.51 -4.67 0.47
N PRO A 177 -3.04 -3.70 1.24
CA PRO A 177 -4.04 -3.98 2.27
C PRO A 177 -5.34 -4.55 1.72
N GLY A 178 -5.74 -4.18 0.51
CA GLY A 178 -6.92 -4.72 -0.15
C GLY A 178 -6.82 -6.22 -0.36
N TRP A 179 -5.63 -6.73 -0.74
CA TRP A 179 -5.37 -8.16 -0.78
C TRP A 179 -5.46 -8.81 0.60
N ILE A 180 -4.82 -8.20 1.62
CA ILE A 180 -4.82 -8.75 2.98
C ILE A 180 -6.23 -8.82 3.54
N CYS A 181 -7.02 -7.75 3.44
CA CYS A 181 -8.42 -7.73 3.86
C CYS A 181 -9.25 -8.82 3.17
N TYR A 182 -9.04 -9.01 1.86
CA TYR A 182 -9.70 -10.09 1.13
C TYR A 182 -9.28 -11.48 1.62
N ALA A 183 -7.99 -11.68 1.85
CA ALA A 183 -7.46 -12.95 2.34
C ALA A 183 -8.04 -13.31 3.73
N GLU A 184 -8.08 -12.36 4.66
CA GLU A 184 -8.62 -12.57 6.00
C GLU A 184 -10.14 -12.78 6.02
N LYS A 185 -10.90 -11.98 5.24
CA LYS A 185 -12.38 -12.01 5.27
C LYS A 185 -13.01 -13.09 4.41
N GLN A 186 -12.40 -13.44 3.28
CA GLN A 186 -13.00 -14.32 2.29
C GLN A 186 -12.28 -15.67 2.15
N LEU A 187 -10.96 -15.70 2.29
CA LEU A 187 -10.18 -16.90 2.08
C LEU A 187 -9.89 -17.64 3.40
N GLY A 188 -9.59 -16.91 4.46
CA GLY A 188 -9.39 -17.47 5.79
C GLY A 188 -8.12 -18.33 5.92
N SER A 189 -8.15 -19.27 6.84
CA SER A 189 -6.98 -20.02 7.34
C SER A 189 -6.20 -20.82 6.30
N TYR A 190 -6.78 -21.14 5.13
CA TYR A 190 -6.05 -21.95 4.15
C TYR A 190 -5.03 -21.13 3.33
N ILE A 191 -5.18 -19.82 3.24
CA ILE A 191 -4.27 -18.95 2.47
C ILE A 191 -3.29 -18.17 3.36
N LEU A 192 -3.70 -17.82 4.58
CA LEU A 192 -2.92 -16.98 5.48
C LEU A 192 -1.50 -17.51 5.77
N PRO A 193 -1.25 -18.83 5.92
CA PRO A 193 0.10 -19.34 6.13
C PRO A 193 1.08 -19.07 4.98
N TYR A 194 0.56 -18.82 3.78
CA TYR A 194 1.37 -18.53 2.60
C TYR A 194 1.73 -17.06 2.50
N ILE A 195 1.04 -16.16 3.20
CA ILE A 195 1.31 -14.72 3.14
C ILE A 195 2.62 -14.41 3.88
N SER A 196 3.44 -13.53 3.31
CA SER A 196 4.64 -13.00 3.96
C SER A 196 4.25 -12.24 5.23
N SER A 197 4.96 -12.46 6.31
CA SER A 197 4.73 -11.78 7.57
C SER A 197 5.33 -10.37 7.62
N VAL A 198 6.15 -9.99 6.65
CA VAL A 198 6.80 -8.68 6.63
C VAL A 198 5.77 -7.57 6.46
N LYS A 199 5.83 -6.56 7.34
CA LYS A 199 4.99 -5.37 7.27
C LYS A 199 5.19 -4.62 5.95
N SER A 200 4.16 -3.93 5.49
CA SER A 200 4.29 -3.02 4.34
C SER A 200 5.25 -1.88 4.64
N PRO A 201 5.81 -1.21 3.60
CA PRO A 201 6.66 -0.03 3.81
C PRO A 201 5.99 1.07 4.64
N GLN A 202 4.66 1.22 4.55
CA GLN A 202 3.91 2.16 5.39
C GLN A 202 4.06 1.83 6.87
N GLN A 203 3.74 0.59 7.27
CA GLN A 203 3.78 0.19 8.68
C GLN A 203 5.20 0.07 9.20
N SER A 204 6.12 -0.41 8.37
CA SER A 204 7.54 -0.40 8.73
C SER A 204 8.08 1.01 8.96
N MET A 205 7.61 2.01 8.18
CA MET A 205 7.94 3.42 8.39
C MET A 205 7.36 3.93 9.72
N GLY A 206 6.12 3.57 10.02
CA GLY A 206 5.49 3.88 11.30
C GLY A 206 6.26 3.30 12.48
N ALA A 207 6.62 2.02 12.39
CA ALA A 207 7.45 1.37 13.43
C ALA A 207 8.81 2.07 13.59
N ALA A 208 9.50 2.39 12.49
CA ALA A 208 10.79 3.09 12.55
C ALA A 208 10.66 4.48 13.21
N ILE A 209 9.64 5.23 12.88
CA ILE A 209 9.41 6.57 13.45
C ILE A 209 9.07 6.47 14.93
N LYS A 210 8.13 5.60 15.30
CA LYS A 210 7.61 5.53 16.68
C LYS A 210 8.55 4.82 17.67
N HIS A 211 9.33 3.83 17.21
CA HIS A 211 10.18 3.04 18.10
C HIS A 211 11.67 3.44 18.09
N HIS A 212 12.11 4.20 17.06
CA HIS A 212 13.53 4.55 16.94
C HIS A 212 13.77 6.04 16.67
N ILE A 213 13.19 6.57 15.59
CA ILE A 213 13.48 7.93 15.14
C ILE A 213 12.98 9.00 16.11
N CYS A 214 11.83 8.77 16.78
CA CYS A 214 11.31 9.69 17.79
C CYS A 214 12.34 10.01 18.87
N GLN A 215 13.05 9.02 19.35
CA GLN A 215 14.10 9.18 20.39
C GLN A 215 15.26 10.04 19.86
N THR A 216 15.69 9.80 18.63
CA THR A 216 16.76 10.60 17.98
C THR A 216 16.33 12.07 17.82
N MET A 217 15.04 12.32 17.65
CA MET A 217 14.47 13.67 17.57
C MET A 217 14.18 14.30 18.94
N GLY A 218 14.36 13.57 20.04
CA GLY A 218 14.07 14.02 21.41
C GLY A 218 12.58 14.03 21.75
N PHE A 219 11.77 13.19 21.08
CA PHE A 219 10.33 13.03 21.34
C PHE A 219 10.04 11.64 21.89
N ARG A 220 8.94 11.56 22.65
CA ARG A 220 8.31 10.29 23.00
C ARG A 220 7.34 9.87 21.87
N PRO A 221 7.05 8.57 21.70
CA PRO A 221 6.17 8.08 20.63
C PRO A 221 4.79 8.77 20.58
N GLU A 222 4.20 9.07 21.73
CA GLU A 222 2.89 9.72 21.86
C GLU A 222 2.90 11.22 21.48
N GLU A 223 4.08 11.85 21.48
CA GLU A 223 4.26 13.26 21.10
C GLU A 223 4.38 13.43 19.58
N ILE A 224 4.50 12.32 18.84
CA ILE A 224 4.55 12.35 17.38
C ILE A 224 3.17 12.01 16.80
N TYR A 225 2.77 12.76 15.79
CA TYR A 225 1.65 12.45 14.91
C TYR A 225 2.21 12.09 13.52
N HIS A 226 2.25 10.79 13.21
CA HIS A 226 2.81 10.28 11.97
C HIS A 226 1.73 10.13 10.91
N VAL A 227 1.89 10.81 9.79
CA VAL A 227 0.98 10.79 8.64
C VAL A 227 1.71 10.22 7.43
N THR A 228 1.06 9.31 6.71
CA THR A 228 1.60 8.79 5.47
C THR A 228 0.80 9.28 4.27
N VAL A 229 1.47 9.56 3.15
CA VAL A 229 0.84 9.93 1.87
C VAL A 229 0.96 8.75 0.92
N MET A 230 -0.19 8.12 0.59
CA MET A 230 -0.25 6.82 -0.05
C MET A 230 -1.14 6.81 -1.30
N PRO A 231 -0.94 5.87 -2.24
CA PRO A 231 -1.70 5.81 -3.50
C PRO A 231 -3.10 5.21 -3.36
N CYS A 232 -3.53 4.79 -2.15
CA CYS A 232 -4.66 3.88 -2.00
C CYS A 232 -5.41 4.16 -0.69
N TYR A 233 -6.74 4.11 -0.71
CA TYR A 233 -7.60 4.25 0.48
C TYR A 233 -7.48 3.08 1.45
N ASP A 234 -7.19 1.86 0.96
CA ASP A 234 -7.03 0.69 1.82
C ASP A 234 -5.84 0.85 2.80
N LYS A 235 -4.91 1.76 2.51
CA LYS A 235 -3.81 2.11 3.42
C LYS A 235 -4.30 2.79 4.72
N LYS A 236 -5.47 3.42 4.69
CA LYS A 236 -6.15 3.92 5.91
C LYS A 236 -6.63 2.76 6.79
N LEU A 237 -7.17 1.70 6.16
CA LEU A 237 -7.59 0.49 6.88
C LEU A 237 -6.39 -0.25 7.48
N GLU A 238 -5.28 -0.30 6.75
CA GLU A 238 -4.04 -0.88 7.27
C GLU A 238 -3.55 -0.13 8.51
N ALA A 239 -3.51 1.21 8.47
CA ALA A 239 -3.08 2.04 9.58
C ALA A 239 -3.98 1.89 10.83
N ALA A 240 -5.26 1.57 10.63
CA ALA A 240 -6.24 1.39 11.70
C ALA A 240 -6.26 -0.02 12.33
N ARG A 241 -5.38 -0.93 11.91
CA ARG A 241 -5.33 -2.30 12.46
C ARG A 241 -4.79 -2.30 13.89
N GLU A 242 -5.42 -3.09 14.74
CA GLU A 242 -4.99 -3.29 16.12
C GLU A 242 -3.58 -3.92 16.23
N ASP A 243 -3.19 -4.73 15.23
CA ASP A 243 -1.84 -5.32 15.14
C ASP A 243 -0.72 -4.27 15.09
N PHE A 244 -1.03 -3.03 14.78
CA PHE A 244 -0.08 -1.92 14.63
C PHE A 244 -0.24 -0.84 15.71
N VAL A 245 -0.84 -1.23 16.83
CA VAL A 245 -0.99 -0.40 18.01
C VAL A 245 -0.17 -1.02 19.14
N PHE A 246 0.63 -0.22 19.84
CA PHE A 246 1.41 -0.65 20.99
C PHE A 246 1.13 0.24 22.19
N GLN A 247 1.46 -0.26 23.39
CA GLN A 247 1.34 0.52 24.62
C GLN A 247 2.66 1.22 24.93
N ALA A 248 2.57 2.51 25.30
CA ALA A 248 3.72 3.23 25.82
C ALA A 248 4.18 2.60 27.14
N GLU A 249 5.48 2.39 27.30
CA GLU A 249 6.05 2.00 28.59
C GLU A 249 5.88 3.18 29.57
N SER A 250 5.02 3.03 30.58
CA SER A 250 4.92 4.00 31.66
C SER A 250 6.08 3.75 32.64
N ASN A 251 6.94 4.75 32.84
CA ASN A 251 7.98 4.71 33.87
C ASN A 251 7.44 4.85 35.30
N ASP A 252 6.12 4.96 35.47
CA ASP A 252 5.45 5.13 36.77
C ASP A 252 4.77 3.82 37.15
N GLU A 253 5.37 3.11 38.13
CA GLU A 253 4.84 1.88 38.72
C GLU A 253 3.46 2.07 39.39
N SER A 254 3.05 3.32 39.63
CA SER A 254 1.80 3.65 40.34
C SER A 254 0.53 3.63 39.50
N HIS A 255 0.64 3.57 38.14
CA HIS A 255 -0.50 3.56 37.20
C HIS A 255 -0.38 2.46 36.14
N ALA A 256 -0.12 1.23 36.56
CA ALA A 256 0.13 0.07 35.68
C ALA A 256 -1.07 -0.32 34.79
N ASP A 257 -2.23 0.31 34.92
CA ASP A 257 -3.49 -0.17 34.31
C ASP A 257 -4.06 0.70 33.19
N GLN A 258 -3.38 1.78 32.75
CA GLN A 258 -3.85 2.63 31.64
C GLN A 258 -2.70 3.07 30.72
N GLY A 259 -1.98 2.14 30.13
CA GLY A 259 -1.01 2.45 29.08
C GLY A 259 -1.70 3.13 27.88
N VAL A 260 -1.14 4.28 27.43
CA VAL A 260 -1.64 4.96 26.24
C VAL A 260 -1.40 4.09 25.02
N CYS A 261 -2.46 3.73 24.31
CA CYS A 261 -2.38 3.00 23.03
C CYS A 261 -1.91 3.94 21.92
N ILE A 262 -0.80 3.62 21.28
CA ILE A 262 -0.15 4.44 20.25
C ILE A 262 -0.14 3.66 18.93
N PRO A 263 -0.75 4.18 17.85
CA PRO A 263 -0.63 3.58 16.54
C PRO A 263 0.75 3.88 15.93
N GLU A 264 1.29 2.96 15.14
CA GLU A 264 2.52 3.19 14.37
C GLU A 264 2.32 4.29 13.31
N VAL A 265 1.13 4.32 12.69
CA VAL A 265 0.70 5.36 11.75
C VAL A 265 -0.59 5.97 12.26
N ASP A 266 -0.59 7.26 12.56
CA ASP A 266 -1.75 7.94 13.14
C ASP A 266 -2.81 8.27 12.08
N SER A 267 -2.39 8.61 10.85
CA SER A 267 -3.30 8.94 9.74
C SER A 267 -2.67 8.69 8.38
N VAL A 268 -3.52 8.50 7.38
CA VAL A 268 -3.11 8.33 5.98
C VAL A 268 -3.87 9.33 5.12
N LEU A 269 -3.14 10.07 4.30
CA LEU A 269 -3.69 10.87 3.22
C LEU A 269 -3.42 10.17 1.89
N THR A 270 -4.35 10.25 0.96
CA THR A 270 -4.14 9.78 -0.41
C THR A 270 -3.48 10.87 -1.26
N SER A 271 -2.93 10.49 -2.42
CA SER A 271 -2.40 11.46 -3.40
C SER A 271 -3.44 12.50 -3.81
N GLY A 272 -4.70 12.08 -3.98
CA GLY A 272 -5.81 12.98 -4.30
C GLY A 272 -6.12 13.95 -3.16
N GLU A 273 -6.16 13.45 -1.91
CA GLU A 273 -6.41 14.31 -0.73
C GLU A 273 -5.28 15.33 -0.51
N VAL A 274 -4.04 15.02 -0.85
CA VAL A 274 -2.95 16.02 -0.82
C VAL A 274 -3.17 17.10 -1.87
N LEU A 275 -3.63 16.73 -3.06
CA LEU A 275 -4.01 17.72 -4.08
C LEU A 275 -5.18 18.58 -3.60
N ASP A 276 -6.21 17.98 -3.02
CA ASP A 276 -7.34 18.71 -2.43
C ASP A 276 -6.87 19.67 -1.31
N LEU A 277 -5.88 19.27 -0.51
CA LEU A 277 -5.28 20.12 0.53
C LEU A 277 -4.57 21.35 -0.05
N ILE A 278 -3.79 21.15 -1.13
CA ILE A 278 -3.10 22.25 -1.83
C ILE A 278 -4.14 23.25 -2.37
N GLN A 279 -5.22 22.74 -2.98
CA GLN A 279 -6.32 23.55 -3.48
C GLN A 279 -7.08 24.28 -2.36
N LEU A 280 -7.39 23.59 -1.27
CA LEU A 280 -8.08 24.16 -0.10
C LEU A 280 -7.29 25.32 0.53
N LYS A 281 -5.96 25.25 0.47
CA LYS A 281 -5.08 26.32 0.98
C LYS A 281 -4.81 27.40 -0.05
N GLU A 282 -5.40 27.30 -1.24
CA GLU A 282 -5.25 28.28 -2.35
C GLU A 282 -3.78 28.56 -2.71
N VAL A 283 -2.93 27.51 -2.60
CA VAL A 283 -1.48 27.63 -2.85
C VAL A 283 -1.19 27.48 -4.32
N ASP A 284 -0.49 28.45 -4.89
CA ASP A 284 0.15 28.28 -6.21
C ASP A 284 1.38 27.37 -6.05
N PHE A 285 1.17 26.07 -6.34
CA PHE A 285 2.19 25.05 -6.17
C PHE A 285 3.39 25.26 -7.11
N ASP A 286 3.15 25.84 -8.30
CA ASP A 286 4.21 26.11 -9.27
C ASP A 286 5.12 27.28 -8.84
N ALA A 287 4.59 28.22 -8.08
CA ALA A 287 5.33 29.36 -7.53
C ALA A 287 6.11 29.04 -6.24
N LEU A 288 5.84 27.88 -5.59
CA LEU A 288 6.56 27.51 -4.37
C LEU A 288 8.06 27.35 -4.62
N GLU A 289 8.86 27.83 -3.68
CA GLU A 289 10.29 27.57 -3.63
C GLU A 289 10.58 26.12 -3.22
N GLU A 290 11.73 25.60 -3.62
CA GLU A 290 12.17 24.25 -3.27
C GLU A 290 12.88 24.25 -1.91
N SER A 291 12.33 23.56 -0.91
CA SER A 291 13.02 23.28 0.35
C SER A 291 14.02 22.13 0.19
N PRO A 292 15.13 22.14 0.94
CA PRO A 292 15.97 20.96 1.07
C PRO A 292 15.17 19.77 1.59
N ILE A 293 15.49 18.57 1.10
CA ILE A 293 14.90 17.32 1.58
C ILE A 293 15.43 17.02 2.99
N ASP A 294 14.54 16.61 3.89
CA ASP A 294 14.93 16.15 5.22
C ASP A 294 15.71 14.82 5.10
N ARG A 295 17.00 14.87 5.47
CA ARG A 295 17.95 13.77 5.26
C ARG A 295 17.72 12.55 6.16
N MET A 296 16.89 12.67 7.18
CA MET A 296 16.53 11.57 8.05
C MET A 296 15.74 10.53 7.25
N LEU A 297 16.21 9.31 7.18
CA LEU A 297 15.65 8.22 6.36
C LEU A 297 15.54 8.54 4.85
N ALA A 298 16.14 9.62 4.37
CA ALA A 298 16.18 9.93 2.95
C ALA A 298 17.31 9.14 2.26
N ASN A 299 16.93 8.33 1.29
CA ASN A 299 17.87 7.57 0.47
C ASN A 299 18.32 8.44 -0.71
N LEU A 300 19.33 9.27 -0.47
CA LEU A 300 19.84 10.29 -1.42
C LEU A 300 21.33 10.10 -1.66
N ASP A 301 21.76 10.36 -2.90
CA ASP A 301 23.18 10.52 -3.21
C ASP A 301 23.70 11.93 -2.77
N GLU A 302 24.99 12.18 -3.03
CA GLU A 302 25.61 13.47 -2.71
C GLU A 302 25.04 14.63 -3.54
N GLN A 303 24.52 14.35 -4.73
CA GLN A 303 23.88 15.30 -5.64
C GLN A 303 22.41 15.53 -5.32
N GLY A 304 21.83 14.73 -4.43
CA GLY A 304 20.44 14.83 -4.00
C GLY A 304 19.47 14.04 -4.90
N HIS A 305 19.96 13.08 -5.71
CA HIS A 305 19.10 12.14 -6.42
C HIS A 305 18.59 11.06 -5.46
N LEU A 306 17.36 10.61 -5.68
CA LEU A 306 16.76 9.55 -4.89
C LEU A 306 17.27 8.19 -5.36
N TYR A 307 17.57 7.30 -4.41
CA TYR A 307 17.77 5.89 -4.68
C TYR A 307 16.45 5.12 -4.58
N GLY A 308 16.32 4.09 -5.40
CA GLY A 308 15.15 3.22 -5.38
C GLY A 308 15.38 1.90 -6.07
N VAL A 309 14.34 1.08 -6.13
CA VAL A 309 14.30 -0.15 -6.91
C VAL A 309 13.28 -0.02 -8.02
N SER A 310 13.49 -0.72 -9.11
CA SER A 310 12.52 -0.85 -10.19
C SER A 310 11.22 -1.52 -9.70
N GLY A 311 10.13 -1.28 -10.41
CA GLY A 311 8.82 -1.82 -10.07
C GLY A 311 7.96 -0.90 -9.22
N GLY A 312 6.90 -0.37 -9.84
CA GLY A 312 5.97 0.61 -9.26
C GLY A 312 5.16 0.10 -8.06
N SER A 313 5.28 -1.18 -7.70
CA SER A 313 4.61 -1.80 -6.54
C SER A 313 5.58 -2.27 -5.44
N GLY A 314 6.87 -1.94 -5.57
CA GLY A 314 7.87 -2.21 -4.54
C GLY A 314 9.02 -3.10 -4.95
N GLY A 315 8.94 -3.83 -6.08
CA GLY A 315 10.05 -4.63 -6.62
C GLY A 315 10.39 -5.89 -5.80
N TYR A 316 9.42 -6.46 -5.12
CA TYR A 316 9.62 -7.64 -4.25
C TYR A 316 10.09 -8.86 -5.04
N ALA A 317 9.39 -9.21 -6.13
CA ALA A 317 9.72 -10.40 -6.90
C ALA A 317 11.12 -10.32 -7.50
N GLU A 318 11.52 -9.16 -8.02
CA GLU A 318 12.85 -8.96 -8.59
C GLU A 318 13.94 -9.06 -7.53
N THR A 319 13.81 -8.32 -6.43
CA THR A 319 14.82 -8.29 -5.37
C THR A 319 14.98 -9.66 -4.71
N VAL A 320 13.87 -10.32 -4.37
CA VAL A 320 13.92 -11.65 -3.75
C VAL A 320 14.48 -12.69 -4.72
N PHE A 321 14.18 -12.59 -6.01
CA PHE A 321 14.71 -13.51 -7.02
C PHE A 321 16.24 -13.40 -7.14
N ARG A 322 16.77 -12.18 -7.29
CA ARG A 322 18.23 -11.95 -7.37
C ARG A 322 18.94 -12.46 -6.11
N TYR A 323 18.39 -12.14 -4.94
CA TYR A 323 18.95 -12.58 -3.67
C TYR A 323 18.91 -14.11 -3.53
N ALA A 324 17.80 -14.75 -3.85
CA ALA A 324 17.64 -16.20 -3.79
C ALA A 324 18.56 -16.93 -4.78
N ALA A 325 18.69 -16.42 -6.02
CA ALA A 325 19.61 -16.96 -7.01
C ALA A 325 21.04 -16.95 -6.49
N LYS A 326 21.47 -15.86 -5.85
CA LYS A 326 22.80 -15.73 -5.28
C LYS A 326 23.00 -16.64 -4.06
N VAL A 327 22.08 -16.60 -3.08
CA VAL A 327 22.27 -17.28 -1.78
C VAL A 327 22.04 -18.79 -1.87
N LEU A 328 21.09 -19.23 -2.69
CA LEU A 328 20.73 -20.66 -2.79
C LEU A 328 21.51 -21.39 -3.88
N PHE A 329 21.87 -20.70 -4.98
CA PHE A 329 22.44 -21.34 -6.17
C PHE A 329 23.77 -20.74 -6.59
N GLY A 330 24.31 -19.74 -5.88
CA GLY A 330 25.57 -19.09 -6.22
C GLY A 330 25.52 -18.33 -7.56
N ARG A 331 24.33 -17.96 -8.05
CA ARG A 331 24.14 -17.26 -9.32
C ARG A 331 23.92 -15.77 -9.09
N GLU A 332 24.90 -14.97 -9.46
CA GLU A 332 24.79 -13.51 -9.47
C GLU A 332 24.18 -13.07 -10.81
N ILE A 333 23.12 -12.26 -10.76
CA ILE A 333 22.36 -11.82 -11.93
C ILE A 333 22.36 -10.28 -11.92
N ASP A 334 23.23 -9.68 -12.72
CA ASP A 334 23.34 -8.22 -12.85
C ASP A 334 22.53 -7.65 -14.02
N SER A 335 22.18 -8.52 -15.00
CA SER A 335 21.36 -8.12 -16.16
C SER A 335 19.91 -7.83 -15.76
N PRO A 336 19.19 -7.00 -16.54
CA PRO A 336 17.74 -6.85 -16.38
C PRO A 336 17.03 -8.21 -16.43
N LEU A 337 16.04 -8.40 -15.56
CA LEU A 337 15.28 -9.66 -15.52
C LEU A 337 14.22 -9.68 -16.62
N ASP A 338 14.17 -10.77 -17.36
CA ASP A 338 13.18 -10.97 -18.42
C ASP A 338 11.91 -11.65 -17.85
N PHE A 339 10.93 -10.84 -17.54
CA PHE A 339 9.63 -11.31 -17.05
C PHE A 339 8.73 -11.72 -18.22
N ARG A 340 8.53 -13.01 -18.40
CA ARG A 340 7.65 -13.57 -19.41
C ARG A 340 6.17 -13.28 -19.10
N ILE A 341 5.45 -12.67 -20.02
CA ILE A 341 4.00 -12.47 -19.94
C ILE A 341 3.29 -13.80 -20.13
N ILE A 342 2.45 -14.20 -19.16
CA ILE A 342 1.73 -15.47 -19.21
C ILE A 342 0.31 -15.31 -19.75
N ARG A 343 -0.41 -14.31 -19.28
CA ARG A 343 -1.81 -14.09 -19.66
C ARG A 343 -2.04 -12.65 -20.13
N ASN A 344 -1.54 -11.69 -19.38
CA ASN A 344 -1.61 -10.26 -19.65
C ASN A 344 -0.41 -9.58 -18.98
N SER A 345 -0.23 -8.28 -19.18
CA SER A 345 0.88 -7.51 -18.59
C SER A 345 0.92 -7.55 -17.07
N ASP A 346 -0.19 -7.87 -16.42
CA ASP A 346 -0.34 -7.93 -14.97
C ASP A 346 -0.04 -9.32 -14.38
N PHE A 347 0.16 -10.32 -15.24
CA PHE A 347 0.58 -11.66 -14.81
C PHE A 347 1.81 -12.11 -15.59
N ARG A 348 2.95 -11.99 -14.94
CA ARG A 348 4.27 -12.26 -15.51
C ARG A 348 5.02 -13.26 -14.63
N GLU A 349 5.85 -14.08 -15.23
CA GLU A 349 6.68 -15.04 -14.49
C GLU A 349 8.15 -14.89 -14.83
N LEU A 350 8.98 -15.34 -13.90
CA LEU A 350 10.44 -15.39 -13.99
C LEU A 350 10.89 -16.74 -13.47
N SER A 351 11.84 -17.38 -14.15
CA SER A 351 12.40 -18.66 -13.74
C SER A 351 13.92 -18.67 -13.81
N LEU A 352 14.53 -19.38 -12.86
CA LEU A 352 15.96 -19.69 -12.85
C LEU A 352 16.15 -21.14 -13.22
N GLU A 353 16.97 -21.38 -14.24
CA GLU A 353 17.39 -22.72 -14.62
C GLU A 353 18.85 -22.95 -14.20
N VAL A 354 19.10 -24.09 -13.58
CA VAL A 354 20.43 -24.57 -13.23
C VAL A 354 20.56 -25.99 -13.75
N GLU A 355 21.59 -26.26 -14.58
CA GLU A 355 21.83 -27.56 -15.19
C GLU A 355 20.62 -28.15 -15.94
N GLY A 356 19.85 -27.27 -16.64
CA GLY A 356 18.69 -27.66 -17.42
C GLY A 356 17.43 -27.97 -16.57
N LYS A 357 17.45 -27.67 -15.26
CA LYS A 357 16.30 -27.82 -14.37
C LYS A 357 15.86 -26.45 -13.85
N THR A 358 14.55 -26.19 -13.90
CA THR A 358 13.99 -24.99 -13.25
C THR A 358 14.04 -25.16 -11.73
N VAL A 359 14.84 -24.33 -11.06
CA VAL A 359 15.06 -24.38 -9.61
C VAL A 359 14.28 -23.30 -8.84
N LEU A 360 14.01 -22.16 -9.49
CA LEU A 360 13.13 -21.11 -8.96
C LEU A 360 12.12 -20.70 -10.03
N LYS A 361 10.90 -20.45 -9.59
CA LYS A 361 9.83 -19.92 -10.43
C LYS A 361 9.03 -18.90 -9.63
N PHE A 362 9.12 -17.64 -10.04
CA PHE A 362 8.48 -16.50 -9.38
C PHE A 362 7.42 -15.90 -10.29
N ALA A 363 6.43 -15.22 -9.70
CA ALA A 363 5.41 -14.52 -10.47
C ALA A 363 5.11 -13.13 -9.90
N LEU A 364 4.79 -12.20 -10.81
CA LEU A 364 4.06 -10.97 -10.53
C LEU A 364 2.58 -11.22 -10.82
N CYS A 365 1.72 -11.00 -9.84
CA CYS A 365 0.30 -11.25 -9.94
C CYS A 365 -0.48 -10.00 -9.51
N TYR A 366 -0.80 -9.16 -10.48
CA TYR A 366 -1.56 -7.92 -10.27
C TYR A 366 -2.97 -8.05 -10.80
N GLY A 367 -3.91 -7.36 -10.15
CA GLY A 367 -5.32 -7.42 -10.48
C GLY A 367 -6.04 -8.66 -9.94
N PHE A 368 -7.27 -8.45 -9.50
CA PHE A 368 -8.06 -9.45 -8.77
C PHE A 368 -8.35 -10.71 -9.60
N GLN A 369 -8.50 -10.58 -10.91
CA GLN A 369 -8.75 -11.71 -11.80
C GLN A 369 -7.55 -12.68 -11.88
N ASN A 370 -6.32 -12.16 -11.91
CA ASN A 370 -5.11 -12.97 -11.87
C ASN A 370 -4.92 -13.60 -10.50
N LEU A 371 -5.21 -12.82 -9.45
CA LEU A 371 -5.14 -13.26 -8.06
C LEU A 371 -6.00 -14.50 -7.78
N GLN A 372 -7.23 -14.53 -8.26
CA GLN A 372 -8.12 -15.70 -8.10
C GLN A 372 -7.53 -16.97 -8.70
N ASN A 373 -6.75 -16.87 -9.78
CA ASN A 373 -6.08 -18.04 -10.37
C ASN A 373 -4.98 -18.57 -9.44
N ILE A 374 -4.17 -17.69 -8.84
CA ILE A 374 -3.15 -18.08 -7.86
C ILE A 374 -3.81 -18.72 -6.63
N VAL A 375 -4.83 -18.09 -6.07
CA VAL A 375 -5.57 -18.60 -4.92
C VAL A 375 -6.11 -20.03 -5.21
N ARG A 376 -6.70 -20.25 -6.39
CA ARG A 376 -7.20 -21.55 -6.80
C ARG A 376 -6.06 -22.56 -6.95
N LYS A 377 -4.91 -22.20 -7.53
CA LYS A 377 -3.74 -23.07 -7.63
C LYS A 377 -3.21 -23.46 -6.24
N VAL A 378 -3.12 -22.51 -5.31
CA VAL A 378 -2.72 -22.77 -3.92
C VAL A 378 -3.71 -23.72 -3.25
N LYS A 379 -5.03 -23.44 -3.33
CA LYS A 379 -6.09 -24.26 -2.75
C LYS A 379 -6.07 -25.70 -3.25
N THR A 380 -5.77 -25.90 -4.54
CA THR A 380 -5.71 -27.23 -5.18
C THR A 380 -4.33 -27.87 -5.09
N ARG A 381 -3.36 -27.27 -4.39
CA ARG A 381 -1.96 -27.73 -4.31
C ARG A 381 -1.27 -27.90 -5.66
N LYS A 382 -1.67 -27.13 -6.66
CA LYS A 382 -1.12 -27.13 -8.03
C LYS A 382 -0.32 -25.87 -8.34
N CYS A 383 0.09 -25.12 -7.31
CA CYS A 383 0.94 -23.95 -7.47
C CYS A 383 2.39 -24.39 -7.59
N ASP A 384 3.01 -24.05 -8.72
CA ASP A 384 4.39 -24.38 -9.06
C ASP A 384 5.35 -23.21 -8.80
N TYR A 385 4.85 -22.09 -8.30
CA TYR A 385 5.66 -20.94 -7.91
C TYR A 385 6.17 -21.10 -6.48
N GLN A 386 7.43 -20.66 -6.23
CA GLN A 386 7.97 -20.52 -4.88
C GLN A 386 7.66 -19.16 -4.26
N PHE A 387 7.52 -18.12 -5.11
CA PHE A 387 7.24 -16.76 -4.68
C PHE A 387 6.25 -16.09 -5.63
N VAL A 388 5.32 -15.33 -5.08
CA VAL A 388 4.38 -14.51 -5.87
C VAL A 388 4.26 -13.14 -5.22
N GLU A 389 4.59 -12.09 -5.97
CA GLU A 389 4.27 -10.73 -5.61
C GLU A 389 2.81 -10.44 -5.99
N VAL A 390 2.00 -10.04 -5.00
CA VAL A 390 0.56 -9.89 -5.16
C VAL A 390 0.11 -8.46 -4.94
N MET A 391 -0.61 -7.88 -5.93
CA MET A 391 -1.30 -6.60 -5.78
C MET A 391 -2.74 -6.71 -6.30
N ALA A 392 -3.70 -6.18 -5.54
CA ALA A 392 -5.12 -6.25 -5.91
C ALA A 392 -5.45 -5.37 -7.13
N CYS A 393 -4.76 -4.25 -7.30
CA CYS A 393 -4.99 -3.35 -8.43
C CYS A 393 -4.33 -3.86 -9.71
N PRO A 394 -5.00 -3.76 -10.89
CA PRO A 394 -4.33 -3.87 -12.17
C PRO A 394 -3.21 -2.84 -12.29
N SER A 395 -2.10 -3.19 -12.92
CA SER A 395 -0.88 -2.37 -13.01
C SER A 395 -0.28 -1.98 -11.64
N GLY A 396 -0.72 -2.61 -10.55
CA GLY A 396 -0.18 -2.44 -9.20
C GLY A 396 -0.50 -1.09 -8.53
N CYS A 397 0.38 -0.66 -7.63
CA CYS A 397 0.13 0.49 -6.74
C CYS A 397 0.13 1.85 -7.45
N LEU A 398 0.74 1.96 -8.64
CA LEU A 398 0.63 3.18 -9.46
C LEU A 398 -0.80 3.47 -9.92
N ASN A 399 -1.63 2.43 -10.02
CA ASN A 399 -3.05 2.52 -10.30
C ASN A 399 -3.91 2.40 -9.02
N GLY A 400 -3.41 2.82 -7.89
CA GLY A 400 -4.13 2.80 -6.62
C GLY A 400 -5.33 3.74 -6.59
N GLY A 401 -6.40 3.37 -5.86
CA GLY A 401 -7.67 4.12 -5.82
C GLY A 401 -7.58 5.55 -5.27
N GLY A 402 -6.52 5.86 -4.52
CA GLY A 402 -6.24 7.19 -3.98
C GLY A 402 -5.36 8.07 -4.88
N GLN A 403 -4.97 7.60 -6.07
CA GLN A 403 -4.19 8.39 -7.03
C GLN A 403 -5.04 9.49 -7.68
N ILE A 404 -4.34 10.53 -8.17
CA ILE A 404 -4.99 11.63 -8.89
C ILE A 404 -5.57 11.10 -10.19
N LYS A 405 -6.79 11.52 -10.50
CA LYS A 405 -7.54 11.07 -11.68
C LYS A 405 -6.94 11.59 -12.98
N PRO A 406 -7.15 10.89 -14.12
CA PRO A 406 -6.72 11.38 -15.42
C PRO A 406 -7.28 12.77 -15.73
N LYS A 407 -6.49 13.59 -16.42
CA LYS A 407 -6.95 14.89 -16.92
C LYS A 407 -8.03 14.69 -18.01
N PRO A 408 -8.90 15.70 -18.25
CA PRO A 408 -9.84 15.65 -19.37
C PRO A 408 -9.13 15.30 -20.69
N GLY A 409 -9.62 14.27 -21.40
CA GLY A 409 -9.03 13.76 -22.65
C GLY A 409 -7.90 12.75 -22.49
N GLN A 410 -7.41 12.50 -21.29
CA GLN A 410 -6.40 11.49 -21.01
C GLN A 410 -7.06 10.15 -20.62
N SER A 411 -6.70 9.07 -21.29
CA SER A 411 -7.19 7.74 -20.89
C SER A 411 -6.46 7.22 -19.65
N PRO A 412 -7.10 6.35 -18.83
CA PRO A 412 -6.45 5.71 -17.68
C PRO A 412 -5.16 4.96 -18.04
N LYS A 413 -5.13 4.31 -19.20
CA LYS A 413 -3.93 3.58 -19.67
C LYS A 413 -2.76 4.52 -19.98
N GLU A 414 -3.03 5.66 -20.58
CA GLU A 414 -2.02 6.69 -20.86
C GLU A 414 -1.47 7.28 -19.55
N LEU A 415 -2.34 7.54 -18.57
CA LEU A 415 -1.90 8.00 -17.26
C LEU A 415 -0.97 6.97 -16.59
N ILE A 416 -1.36 5.68 -16.56
CA ILE A 416 -0.55 4.63 -15.93
C ILE A 416 0.81 4.52 -16.61
N LYS A 417 0.85 4.53 -17.96
CA LYS A 417 2.11 4.50 -18.71
C LYS A 417 2.99 5.71 -18.40
N SER A 418 2.39 6.89 -18.25
CA SER A 418 3.09 8.10 -17.81
C SER A 418 3.62 7.96 -16.39
N LEU A 419 2.83 7.42 -15.47
CA LEU A 419 3.24 7.18 -14.09
C LEU A 419 4.39 6.18 -13.96
N GLU A 420 4.41 5.12 -14.79
CA GLU A 420 5.51 4.15 -14.84
C GLU A 420 6.83 4.84 -15.24
N ALA A 421 6.80 5.69 -16.26
CA ALA A 421 7.97 6.46 -16.69
C ALA A 421 8.42 7.46 -15.62
N ILE A 422 7.51 8.25 -15.06
CA ILE A 422 7.77 9.26 -14.05
C ILE A 422 8.27 8.63 -12.74
N TYR A 423 7.78 7.45 -12.38
CA TYR A 423 8.17 6.75 -11.15
C TYR A 423 9.68 6.53 -11.07
N MET A 424 10.30 6.18 -12.19
CA MET A 424 11.76 5.96 -12.29
C MET A 424 12.54 7.23 -12.65
N GLU A 425 11.87 8.34 -12.96
CA GLU A 425 12.53 9.59 -13.30
C GLU A 425 13.27 10.15 -12.08
N ASN A 426 14.55 10.49 -12.26
CA ASN A 426 15.43 10.97 -11.19
C ASN A 426 15.63 9.97 -10.02
N VAL A 427 15.40 8.67 -10.27
CA VAL A 427 15.68 7.59 -9.33
C VAL A 427 16.86 6.78 -9.84
N LEU A 428 17.89 6.65 -9.02
CA LEU A 428 19.02 5.77 -9.27
C LEU A 428 18.70 4.37 -8.72
N GLU A 429 18.74 3.37 -9.57
CA GLU A 429 18.60 1.99 -9.11
C GLU A 429 19.79 1.59 -8.22
N ALA A 430 19.49 1.08 -7.05
CA ALA A 430 20.48 0.63 -6.10
C ALA A 430 20.06 -0.67 -5.42
N ASP A 431 21.06 -1.48 -5.09
CA ASP A 431 20.88 -2.70 -4.33
C ASP A 431 20.47 -2.36 -2.87
N PRO A 432 19.30 -2.80 -2.39
CA PRO A 432 18.85 -2.55 -1.02
C PRO A 432 19.85 -2.99 0.05
N PHE A 433 20.61 -4.05 -0.21
CA PHE A 433 21.63 -4.57 0.73
C PHE A 433 22.85 -3.66 0.87
N LYS A 434 23.05 -2.72 -0.06
CA LYS A 434 24.13 -1.73 0.00
C LYS A 434 23.68 -0.38 0.56
N ASN A 435 22.41 -0.25 0.97
CA ASN A 435 21.87 1.00 1.52
C ASN A 435 22.46 1.28 2.91
N PRO A 436 23.29 2.35 3.07
CA PRO A 436 23.95 2.64 4.35
C PRO A 436 22.96 3.01 5.46
N LEU A 437 21.81 3.59 5.11
CA LEU A 437 20.78 3.94 6.09
C LEU A 437 20.10 2.69 6.65
N VAL A 438 19.84 1.70 5.81
CA VAL A 438 19.28 0.40 6.24
C VAL A 438 20.29 -0.33 7.14
N LYS A 439 21.57 -0.33 6.75
CA LYS A 439 22.62 -0.89 7.58
C LYS A 439 22.63 -0.22 8.97
N ARG A 440 22.56 1.11 9.02
CA ARG A 440 22.52 1.85 10.29
C ARG A 440 21.30 1.48 11.14
N LEU A 441 20.10 1.30 10.53
CA LEU A 441 18.91 0.86 11.26
C LEU A 441 19.07 -0.53 11.89
N TYR A 442 19.78 -1.44 11.21
CA TYR A 442 20.12 -2.73 11.81
C TYR A 442 21.12 -2.56 12.94
N ASP A 443 22.20 -1.84 12.74
CA ASP A 443 23.27 -1.67 13.72
C ASP A 443 22.76 -0.98 15.01
N GLU A 444 21.91 0.05 14.88
CA GLU A 444 21.44 0.86 16.01
C GLU A 444 20.17 0.33 16.67
N TRP A 445 19.30 -0.35 15.92
CA TRP A 445 17.95 -0.69 16.39
C TRP A 445 17.58 -2.16 16.25
N LEU A 446 17.63 -2.73 15.04
CA LEU A 446 17.04 -4.03 14.75
C LEU A 446 18.00 -5.23 14.97
N GLY A 447 19.31 -4.99 15.03
CA GLY A 447 20.35 -6.01 15.14
C GLY A 447 20.77 -6.53 13.76
N HIS A 448 20.10 -7.54 13.25
CA HIS A 448 20.36 -8.12 11.92
C HIS A 448 19.05 -8.60 11.28
N PRO A 449 19.01 -8.83 9.95
CA PRO A 449 17.84 -9.35 9.29
C PRO A 449 17.35 -10.66 9.93
N GLY A 450 16.03 -10.74 10.18
CA GLY A 450 15.41 -11.89 10.83
C GLY A 450 15.71 -12.06 12.33
N SER A 451 16.39 -11.10 12.99
CA SER A 451 16.58 -11.10 14.44
C SER A 451 15.23 -11.01 15.18
N GLU A 452 15.22 -11.30 16.48
CA GLU A 452 14.00 -11.16 17.30
C GLU A 452 13.49 -9.71 17.36
N LYS A 453 14.39 -8.72 17.35
CA LYS A 453 14.01 -7.30 17.25
C LYS A 453 13.43 -6.98 15.88
N ALA A 454 14.05 -7.43 14.80
CA ALA A 454 13.53 -7.26 13.45
C ALA A 454 12.15 -7.92 13.30
N LYS A 455 11.97 -9.15 13.79
CA LYS A 455 10.67 -9.82 13.79
C LYS A 455 9.61 -9.03 14.57
N ARG A 456 9.95 -8.50 15.75
CA ARG A 456 9.02 -7.72 16.57
C ARG A 456 8.52 -6.46 15.87
N HIS A 457 9.40 -5.74 15.20
CA HIS A 457 9.08 -4.42 14.63
C HIS A 457 8.73 -4.45 13.15
N MET A 458 9.28 -5.39 12.38
CA MET A 458 9.13 -5.45 10.92
C MET A 458 8.16 -6.54 10.45
N HIS A 459 7.70 -7.42 11.32
CA HIS A 459 6.77 -8.49 10.97
C HIS A 459 5.43 -8.36 11.70
N THR A 460 4.41 -9.02 11.16
CA THR A 460 3.05 -9.07 11.70
C THR A 460 2.40 -10.42 11.43
N GLY A 461 1.28 -10.68 12.08
CA GLY A 461 0.42 -11.82 11.80
C GLY A 461 -0.86 -11.41 11.09
N TYR A 462 -1.50 -12.36 10.40
CA TYR A 462 -2.81 -12.17 9.78
C TYR A 462 -3.80 -13.19 10.33
N HIS A 463 -5.04 -12.76 10.55
CA HIS A 463 -6.04 -13.56 11.26
C HIS A 463 -7.32 -13.69 10.43
N PRO A 464 -7.92 -14.89 10.35
CA PRO A 464 -9.19 -15.04 9.67
C PRO A 464 -10.29 -14.29 10.42
N VAL A 465 -11.06 -13.47 9.70
CA VAL A 465 -12.22 -12.81 10.28
C VAL A 465 -13.36 -13.81 10.40
N VAL A 466 -13.72 -14.17 11.62
CA VAL A 466 -14.85 -15.04 11.90
C VAL A 466 -16.15 -14.25 11.70
N LYS A 467 -16.98 -14.64 10.72
CA LYS A 467 -18.32 -14.06 10.55
C LYS A 467 -19.14 -14.38 11.80
N SER A 468 -19.61 -13.39 12.51
CA SER A 468 -20.48 -13.58 13.67
C SER A 468 -21.74 -14.38 13.25
N VAL A 469 -22.08 -15.40 14.02
CA VAL A 469 -23.24 -16.29 13.78
C VAL A 469 -24.56 -15.48 13.69
N THR A 470 -24.63 -14.34 14.34
CA THR A 470 -25.78 -13.40 14.27
C THR A 470 -25.98 -12.82 12.87
N ALA A 471 -24.94 -12.69 12.05
CA ALA A 471 -25.07 -12.23 10.66
C ALA A 471 -25.60 -13.35 9.73
N GLN A 472 -25.53 -14.63 10.13
CA GLN A 472 -26.06 -15.77 9.37
C GLN A 472 -27.54 -16.03 9.60
N LEU A 473 -28.15 -15.50 10.68
CA LEU A 473 -29.56 -15.66 11.00
C LEU A 473 -30.46 -14.62 10.30
N HIS A 474 -29.91 -13.71 9.52
CA HIS A 474 -30.65 -12.68 8.77
C HIS A 474 -30.50 -12.82 7.25
N ASN A 475 -30.00 -13.94 6.74
CA ASN A 475 -30.02 -14.29 5.30
C ASN A 475 -31.12 -15.32 4.99
#